data_af474bdedfc4cb1c207f06c96f94b104
#
_entry.id   af474bdedfc4cb1c207f06c96f94b104
#
_cell.length_a   1.000
_cell.length_b   1.000
_cell.length_c   1.000
_cell.angle_alpha   90.00
_cell.angle_beta   90.00
_cell.angle_gamma   90.00
#
_symmetry.space_group_name_H-M   'P 1'
#
loop_
_entity.id
_entity.type
_entity.pdbx_description
1 polymer ?
#
loop_
_entity_poly.entity_id
_entity_poly.type
_entity_poly.pdbx_seq_one_letter_code
_entity_poly.pdbx_strand_id
1 'polypeptide(L)'
;MISTQRKDITMNAPFSSYLQSIAPCMKQVISLLGASFDYVSILSTDSVGWRIAIGQRSKAVTNSTMTTERGCVIRVCRDGLYGEYAFNHFDPEHPEQIAQDAMAAFRAQRELLSLTGTRPYATPALPDEPCDLFTEFPVQELPETTDQEALIERFSRLSDLVMEKGEHLIECQVTAQSTHISKMFLSAHRDLRQSYVYSEGSIVPIAFHEGKNVYTHVSVAGREGPEIFAALEGKLDESLEIIHDLLRAERIVPGEYDVITSPEVTGLIAHEAFGHGVEMDMFVKHRALGSSYIGKRVGSDLVTMHEGAKCAVNVTSYAFDDEGTLAGDVTEIDHGILRTGICDALSALRLGTQPTGNGKRQNFEHKVYTRMTNTLFDSGTSSLEEMIRSVSHGYLLRGMQSGMEDPKHWGIQCIVERGYEIVDGRLTGRVVSPLIMTGYVPDLLGSVSMLSSDREVFGSGGCGKGYKEWVKVADGGPCLKTRARLG
;
A
#
# COMPACT_ATOMS: atom_id res chain seq x y z
N MET A 1 -27.81 -15.72 22.63
CA MET A 1 -26.57 -16.01 23.37
C MET A 1 -26.18 -17.46 23.09
N ILE A 2 -25.34 -17.69 22.11
CA ILE A 2 -24.48 -18.87 22.02
C ILE A 2 -23.16 -18.32 21.50
N SER A 3 -22.29 -17.95 22.45
CA SER A 3 -20.90 -17.62 22.19
C SER A 3 -20.17 -18.92 21.92
N THR A 4 -20.05 -19.32 20.68
CA THR A 4 -19.05 -20.29 20.26
C THR A 4 -17.72 -19.54 20.17
N GLN A 5 -16.97 -19.53 21.27
CA GLN A 5 -15.53 -19.31 21.22
C GLN A 5 -14.93 -20.41 20.32
N ARG A 6 -14.77 -20.12 19.01
CA ARG A 6 -13.76 -20.81 18.22
C ARG A 6 -12.43 -20.44 18.88
N LYS A 7 -11.75 -21.41 19.47
CA LYS A 7 -10.32 -21.30 19.76
C LYS A 7 -9.65 -21.01 18.42
N ASP A 8 -9.15 -19.80 18.26
CA ASP A 8 -8.41 -19.40 17.09
C ASP A 8 -7.14 -20.23 17.03
N ILE A 9 -7.17 -21.32 16.25
CA ILE A 9 -5.98 -22.10 15.95
C ILE A 9 -5.22 -21.29 14.91
N THR A 10 -4.29 -20.47 15.37
CA THR A 10 -3.36 -19.76 14.50
C THR A 10 -2.28 -20.76 14.06
N MET A 11 -2.08 -20.85 12.75
CA MET A 11 -0.94 -21.53 12.14
C MET A 11 0.05 -20.48 11.60
N ASN A 12 1.24 -20.88 11.23
CA ASN A 12 2.13 -20.04 10.46
C ASN A 12 1.87 -20.27 8.95
N ALA A 13 1.92 -19.23 8.14
CA ALA A 13 1.91 -19.34 6.69
C ALA A 13 3.19 -20.04 6.23
N PRO A 14 3.13 -21.29 5.70
CA PRO A 14 4.31 -22.10 5.46
C PRO A 14 5.15 -21.51 4.33
N PHE A 15 6.46 -21.50 4.50
CA PHE A 15 7.36 -21.04 3.45
C PHE A 15 7.35 -21.99 2.24
N SER A 16 7.37 -21.46 1.03
CA SER A 16 7.29 -22.21 -0.23
C SER A 16 8.33 -23.32 -0.32
N SER A 17 7.86 -24.55 -0.54
CA SER A 17 8.70 -25.71 -0.81
C SER A 17 9.47 -25.58 -2.12
N TYR A 18 8.91 -24.87 -3.11
CA TYR A 18 9.59 -24.56 -4.37
C TYR A 18 10.81 -23.65 -4.11
N LEU A 19 10.66 -22.55 -3.37
CA LEU A 19 11.79 -21.68 -3.04
C LEU A 19 12.85 -22.41 -2.22
N GLN A 20 12.43 -23.31 -1.32
CA GLN A 20 13.38 -24.16 -0.61
C GLN A 20 14.19 -25.07 -1.55
N SER A 21 13.53 -25.65 -2.55
CA SER A 21 14.16 -26.58 -3.49
C SER A 21 15.17 -25.91 -4.42
N ILE A 22 14.94 -24.65 -4.81
CA ILE A 22 15.84 -23.90 -5.70
C ILE A 22 16.96 -23.15 -4.96
N ALA A 23 16.89 -23.01 -3.64
CA ALA A 23 17.88 -22.26 -2.86
C ALA A 23 19.34 -22.70 -3.08
N PRO A 24 19.67 -24.02 -3.15
CA PRO A 24 21.04 -24.46 -3.45
C PRO A 24 21.54 -23.96 -4.82
N CYS A 25 20.70 -24.05 -5.86
CA CYS A 25 21.00 -23.56 -7.20
C CYS A 25 21.26 -22.03 -7.16
N MET A 26 20.39 -21.25 -6.53
CA MET A 26 20.56 -19.80 -6.44
C MET A 26 21.84 -19.40 -5.70
N LYS A 27 22.23 -20.12 -4.66
CA LYS A 27 23.52 -19.92 -3.95
C LYS A 27 24.71 -20.22 -4.87
N GLN A 28 24.62 -21.24 -5.72
CA GLN A 28 25.68 -21.52 -6.71
C GLN A 28 25.75 -20.42 -7.78
N VAL A 29 24.63 -19.91 -8.27
CA VAL A 29 24.58 -18.77 -9.21
C VAL A 29 25.26 -17.55 -8.62
N ILE A 30 24.99 -17.21 -7.34
CA ILE A 30 25.65 -16.10 -6.63
C ILE A 30 27.18 -16.32 -6.58
N SER A 31 27.64 -17.53 -6.25
CA SER A 31 29.06 -17.86 -6.20
C SER A 31 29.74 -17.72 -7.56
N LEU A 32 29.09 -18.18 -8.65
CA LEU A 32 29.61 -18.07 -10.02
C LEU A 32 29.72 -16.61 -10.46
N LEU A 33 28.69 -15.80 -10.18
CA LEU A 33 28.67 -14.37 -10.54
C LEU A 33 29.61 -13.53 -9.67
N GLY A 34 29.79 -13.89 -8.40
CA GLY A 34 30.68 -13.21 -7.45
C GLY A 34 32.14 -13.15 -7.89
N ALA A 35 32.59 -14.06 -8.79
CA ALA A 35 33.92 -13.99 -9.41
C ALA A 35 34.06 -12.80 -10.38
N SER A 36 32.97 -12.18 -10.84
CA SER A 36 32.96 -11.15 -11.88
C SER A 36 32.30 -9.85 -11.47
N PHE A 37 31.60 -9.81 -10.35
CA PHE A 37 30.83 -8.66 -9.90
C PHE A 37 31.16 -8.29 -8.45
N ASP A 38 31.15 -7.01 -8.14
CA ASP A 38 31.41 -6.44 -6.81
C ASP A 38 30.27 -6.74 -5.82
N TYR A 39 29.05 -6.96 -6.32
CA TYR A 39 27.86 -7.32 -5.56
C TYR A 39 26.95 -8.18 -6.42
N VAL A 40 26.36 -9.20 -5.79
CA VAL A 40 25.34 -10.08 -6.38
C VAL A 40 24.27 -10.38 -5.35
N SER A 41 23.02 -10.23 -5.73
CA SER A 41 21.88 -10.71 -4.96
C SER A 41 20.81 -11.33 -5.85
N ILE A 42 20.00 -12.21 -5.29
CA ILE A 42 18.85 -12.84 -5.95
C ILE A 42 17.64 -12.71 -5.04
N LEU A 43 16.59 -12.07 -5.54
CA LEU A 43 15.25 -12.17 -4.98
C LEU A 43 14.48 -13.23 -5.74
N SER A 44 13.90 -14.19 -5.03
CA SER A 44 12.97 -15.18 -5.58
C SER A 44 11.62 -15.05 -4.88
N THR A 45 10.55 -14.97 -5.66
CA THR A 45 9.18 -14.87 -5.18
C THR A 45 8.37 -16.08 -5.64
N ASP A 46 7.56 -16.63 -4.76
CA ASP A 46 6.53 -17.61 -5.07
C ASP A 46 5.25 -17.21 -4.34
N SER A 47 4.21 -16.91 -5.09
CA SER A 47 2.92 -16.56 -4.53
C SER A 47 1.79 -17.39 -5.14
N VAL A 48 0.81 -17.71 -4.30
CA VAL A 48 -0.40 -18.43 -4.68
C VAL A 48 -1.59 -17.66 -4.13
N GLY A 49 -2.57 -17.43 -4.97
CA GLY A 49 -3.76 -16.72 -4.54
C GLY A 49 -4.87 -16.80 -5.57
N TRP A 50 -6.00 -16.21 -5.21
CA TRP A 50 -7.19 -16.16 -6.04
C TRP A 50 -7.93 -14.85 -5.81
N ARG A 51 -8.77 -14.49 -6.77
CA ARG A 51 -9.73 -13.42 -6.68
C ARG A 51 -11.10 -13.94 -7.08
N ILE A 52 -12.10 -13.69 -6.24
CA ILE A 52 -13.52 -13.94 -6.49
C ILE A 52 -14.19 -12.59 -6.75
N ALA A 53 -15.01 -12.53 -7.79
CA ALA A 53 -15.84 -11.37 -8.09
C ALA A 53 -17.27 -11.86 -8.37
N ILE A 54 -18.22 -11.40 -7.59
CA ILE A 54 -19.64 -11.73 -7.69
C ILE A 54 -20.39 -10.46 -8.04
N GLY A 55 -21.21 -10.53 -9.06
CA GLY A 55 -22.19 -9.50 -9.41
C GLY A 55 -23.51 -10.14 -9.77
N GLN A 56 -24.54 -9.34 -10.00
CA GLN A 56 -25.88 -9.84 -10.31
C GLN A 56 -25.94 -10.66 -11.62
N ARG A 57 -25.01 -10.37 -12.55
CA ARG A 57 -24.97 -10.98 -13.88
C ARG A 57 -23.79 -11.91 -14.12
N SER A 58 -22.83 -11.95 -13.21
CA SER A 58 -21.60 -12.70 -13.41
C SER A 58 -20.98 -13.16 -12.10
N LYS A 59 -20.38 -14.33 -12.15
CA LYS A 59 -19.55 -14.88 -11.07
C LYS A 59 -18.24 -15.33 -11.68
N ALA A 60 -17.13 -14.86 -11.16
CA ALA A 60 -15.82 -15.18 -11.67
C ALA A 60 -14.85 -15.53 -10.54
N VAL A 61 -14.07 -16.58 -10.76
CA VAL A 61 -12.85 -16.86 -10.00
C VAL A 61 -11.69 -16.70 -10.95
N THR A 62 -10.72 -15.89 -10.57
CA THR A 62 -9.56 -15.60 -11.42
C THR A 62 -8.27 -15.73 -10.63
N ASN A 63 -7.24 -16.22 -11.31
CA ASN A 63 -5.85 -16.08 -10.89
C ASN A 63 -5.19 -15.10 -11.86
N SER A 64 -4.39 -14.20 -11.33
CA SER A 64 -3.67 -13.21 -12.12
C SER A 64 -2.24 -13.08 -11.61
N THR A 65 -1.39 -12.38 -12.36
CA THR A 65 -0.03 -12.03 -11.91
C THR A 65 -0.01 -11.15 -10.66
N MET A 66 -1.16 -10.60 -10.25
CA MET A 66 -1.32 -9.87 -8.99
C MET A 66 -1.53 -10.81 -7.79
N THR A 67 -1.99 -12.04 -8.03
CA THR A 67 -2.27 -13.03 -6.99
C THR A 67 -1.40 -14.27 -7.08
N THR A 68 -0.83 -14.55 -8.26
CA THR A 68 -0.01 -15.74 -8.50
C THR A 68 1.22 -15.34 -9.30
N GLU A 69 2.38 -15.45 -8.67
CA GLU A 69 3.67 -15.07 -9.23
C GLU A 69 4.71 -16.15 -8.87
N ARG A 70 5.57 -16.49 -9.82
CA ARG A 70 6.77 -17.28 -9.58
C ARG A 70 7.88 -16.76 -10.47
N GLY A 71 8.93 -16.21 -9.85
CA GLY A 71 10.05 -15.66 -10.60
C GLY A 71 11.21 -15.23 -9.72
N CYS A 72 12.34 -15.00 -10.38
CA CYS A 72 13.59 -14.61 -9.75
C CYS A 72 14.14 -13.36 -10.41
N VAL A 73 14.83 -12.53 -9.63
CA VAL A 73 15.58 -11.36 -10.14
C VAL A 73 16.99 -11.41 -9.58
N ILE A 74 17.96 -11.50 -10.45
CA ILE A 74 19.39 -11.31 -10.13
C ILE A 74 19.69 -9.83 -10.26
N ARG A 75 20.28 -9.24 -9.22
CA ARG A 75 20.88 -7.91 -9.27
C ARG A 75 22.39 -8.05 -9.15
N VAL A 76 23.12 -7.36 -10.03
CA VAL A 76 24.58 -7.33 -10.02
C VAL A 76 25.09 -5.90 -10.01
N CYS A 77 26.27 -5.69 -9.42
CA CYS A 77 27.03 -4.44 -9.51
C CYS A 77 28.44 -4.71 -10.00
N ARG A 78 28.94 -3.90 -10.94
CA ARG A 78 30.33 -3.90 -11.36
C ARG A 78 30.75 -2.48 -11.74
N ASP A 79 31.89 -2.03 -11.20
CA ASP A 79 32.43 -0.70 -11.46
C ASP A 79 31.39 0.43 -11.16
N GLY A 80 30.57 0.27 -10.13
CA GLY A 80 29.50 1.22 -9.75
C GLY A 80 28.28 1.21 -10.66
N LEU A 81 28.18 0.29 -11.60
CA LEU A 81 27.02 0.11 -12.47
C LEU A 81 26.20 -1.10 -12.05
N TYR A 82 24.91 -0.88 -11.87
CA TYR A 82 23.94 -1.91 -11.53
C TYR A 82 23.19 -2.38 -12.77
N GLY A 83 22.91 -3.69 -12.80
CA GLY A 83 22.03 -4.33 -13.76
C GLY A 83 21.15 -5.37 -13.09
N GLU A 84 20.01 -5.64 -13.70
CA GLU A 84 19.10 -6.69 -13.26
C GLU A 84 18.78 -7.66 -14.40
N TYR A 85 18.60 -8.92 -14.04
CA TYR A 85 18.15 -9.99 -14.93
C TYR A 85 17.01 -10.73 -14.27
N ALA A 86 15.82 -10.66 -14.85
CA ALA A 86 14.61 -11.32 -14.38
C ALA A 86 14.35 -12.61 -15.17
N PHE A 87 13.96 -13.68 -14.47
CA PHE A 87 13.69 -14.98 -15.09
C PHE A 87 12.72 -15.80 -14.23
N ASN A 88 11.99 -16.72 -14.87
CA ASN A 88 11.09 -17.65 -14.19
C ASN A 88 11.13 -19.07 -14.78
N HIS A 89 11.88 -19.25 -15.87
CA HIS A 89 12.09 -20.57 -16.50
C HIS A 89 13.58 -20.90 -16.51
N PHE A 90 13.97 -21.97 -15.86
CA PHE A 90 15.36 -22.42 -15.74
C PHE A 90 15.44 -23.88 -15.26
N ASP A 91 16.57 -24.51 -15.47
CA ASP A 91 16.90 -25.82 -14.92
C ASP A 91 17.76 -25.65 -13.66
N PRO A 92 17.28 -26.07 -12.48
CA PRO A 92 18.04 -25.95 -11.24
C PRO A 92 19.33 -26.79 -11.20
N GLU A 93 19.48 -27.76 -12.09
CA GLU A 93 20.70 -28.57 -12.20
C GLU A 93 21.81 -27.87 -13.03
N HIS A 94 21.48 -26.75 -13.70
CA HIS A 94 22.39 -26.00 -14.55
C HIS A 94 22.55 -24.52 -14.11
N PRO A 95 23.06 -24.23 -12.89
CA PRO A 95 23.27 -22.87 -12.38
C PRO A 95 24.23 -22.04 -13.25
N GLU A 96 25.16 -22.68 -13.95
CA GLU A 96 26.08 -22.02 -14.88
C GLU A 96 25.38 -21.36 -16.07
N GLN A 97 24.28 -21.93 -16.54
CA GLN A 97 23.49 -21.33 -17.63
C GLN A 97 22.82 -20.04 -17.17
N ILE A 98 22.22 -20.05 -15.98
CA ILE A 98 21.61 -18.85 -15.38
C ILE A 98 22.66 -17.74 -15.21
N ALA A 99 23.85 -18.09 -14.71
CA ALA A 99 24.95 -17.13 -14.54
C ALA A 99 25.43 -16.56 -15.88
N GLN A 100 25.53 -17.38 -16.94
CA GLN A 100 25.89 -16.94 -18.29
C GLN A 100 24.85 -15.98 -18.87
N ASP A 101 23.55 -16.28 -18.73
CA ASP A 101 22.47 -15.45 -19.22
C ASP A 101 22.43 -14.09 -18.50
N ALA A 102 22.61 -14.08 -17.19
CA ALA A 102 22.73 -12.85 -16.40
C ALA A 102 23.92 -11.99 -16.82
N MET A 103 25.09 -12.61 -17.06
CA MET A 103 26.27 -11.89 -17.57
C MET A 103 26.05 -11.34 -18.98
N ALA A 104 25.34 -12.08 -19.84
CA ALA A 104 25.02 -11.63 -21.20
C ALA A 104 24.05 -10.43 -21.14
N ALA A 105 23.02 -10.50 -20.31
CA ALA A 105 22.06 -9.42 -20.11
C ALA A 105 22.76 -8.14 -19.56
N PHE A 106 23.65 -8.27 -18.60
CA PHE A 106 24.41 -7.15 -18.06
C PHE A 106 25.31 -6.50 -19.11
N ARG A 107 25.99 -7.30 -19.95
CA ARG A 107 26.79 -6.78 -21.07
C ARG A 107 25.94 -6.00 -22.06
N ALA A 108 24.78 -6.54 -22.44
CA ALA A 108 23.84 -5.87 -23.35
C ALA A 108 23.32 -4.54 -22.77
N GLN A 109 23.01 -4.49 -21.48
CA GLN A 109 22.60 -3.25 -20.80
C GLN A 109 23.71 -2.20 -20.81
N ARG A 110 24.97 -2.59 -20.57
CA ARG A 110 26.15 -1.67 -20.65
C ARG A 110 26.37 -1.15 -22.06
N GLU A 111 26.24 -2.00 -23.06
CA GLU A 111 26.36 -1.60 -24.48
C GLU A 111 25.27 -0.60 -24.86
N LEU A 112 24.01 -0.84 -24.47
CA LEU A 112 22.91 0.08 -24.71
C LEU A 112 23.15 1.45 -24.07
N LEU A 113 23.66 1.51 -22.83
CA LEU A 113 24.01 2.77 -22.16
C LEU A 113 25.08 3.54 -22.96
N SER A 114 26.08 2.84 -23.48
CA SER A 114 27.11 3.44 -24.31
C SER A 114 26.56 4.00 -25.63
N LEU A 115 25.68 3.26 -26.31
CA LEU A 115 25.07 3.68 -27.58
C LEU A 115 24.14 4.87 -27.41
N THR A 116 23.42 4.94 -26.31
CA THR A 116 22.46 6.04 -26.06
C THR A 116 23.12 7.30 -25.49
N GLY A 117 24.41 7.25 -25.16
CA GLY A 117 25.11 8.36 -24.49
C GLY A 117 24.59 8.67 -23.09
N THR A 118 23.76 7.78 -22.53
CA THR A 118 23.21 7.92 -21.18
C THR A 118 24.33 7.77 -20.15
N ARG A 119 24.44 8.74 -19.25
CA ARG A 119 25.35 8.65 -18.10
C ARG A 119 24.60 8.04 -16.91
N PRO A 120 24.85 6.77 -16.56
CA PRO A 120 24.25 6.18 -15.38
C PRO A 120 24.83 6.80 -14.11
N TYR A 121 24.07 6.70 -13.02
CA TYR A 121 24.61 7.01 -11.69
C TYR A 121 25.68 5.97 -11.35
N ALA A 122 26.90 6.42 -11.12
CA ALA A 122 27.93 5.59 -10.48
C ALA A 122 27.57 5.46 -8.99
N THR A 123 27.17 4.26 -8.56
CA THR A 123 26.75 3.97 -7.19
C THR A 123 27.64 2.87 -6.62
N PRO A 124 28.25 3.05 -5.44
CA PRO A 124 29.07 2.00 -4.82
C PRO A 124 28.31 0.66 -4.74
N ALA A 125 29.05 -0.44 -4.58
CA ALA A 125 28.44 -1.72 -4.28
C ALA A 125 27.62 -1.63 -2.98
N LEU A 126 26.46 -2.27 -2.95
CA LEU A 126 25.63 -2.37 -1.74
C LEU A 126 26.42 -3.11 -0.65
N PRO A 127 26.33 -2.66 0.60
CA PRO A 127 26.88 -3.41 1.72
C PRO A 127 26.18 -4.75 1.83
N ASP A 128 26.97 -5.81 2.04
CA ASP A 128 26.47 -7.18 2.14
C ASP A 128 26.81 -7.75 3.53
N GLU A 129 26.35 -7.08 4.57
CA GLU A 129 26.57 -7.50 5.95
C GLU A 129 25.81 -8.82 6.24
N PRO A 130 26.46 -9.77 6.96
CA PRO A 130 25.84 -11.04 7.29
C PRO A 130 24.49 -10.88 7.98
N CYS A 131 23.47 -11.56 7.45
CA CYS A 131 22.14 -11.56 8.03
C CYS A 131 21.37 -12.81 7.59
N ASP A 132 20.95 -13.61 8.56
CA ASP A 132 20.06 -14.73 8.35
C ASP A 132 18.72 -14.48 9.03
N LEU A 133 17.62 -14.64 8.27
CA LEU A 133 16.28 -14.46 8.78
C LEU A 133 15.34 -15.50 8.16
N PHE A 134 14.58 -16.18 9.01
CA PHE A 134 13.47 -17.03 8.58
C PHE A 134 12.21 -16.65 9.37
N THR A 135 11.18 -16.18 8.68
CA THR A 135 9.94 -15.72 9.32
C THR A 135 8.73 -16.23 8.56
N GLU A 136 7.91 -17.01 9.23
CA GLU A 136 6.57 -17.37 8.80
C GLU A 136 5.56 -16.63 9.66
N PHE A 137 4.75 -15.77 9.04
CA PHE A 137 3.78 -14.97 9.78
C PHE A 137 2.52 -15.77 10.13
N PRO A 138 1.86 -15.45 11.26
CA PRO A 138 0.66 -16.15 11.67
C PRO A 138 -0.51 -15.87 10.73
N VAL A 139 -1.36 -16.89 10.54
CA VAL A 139 -2.59 -16.88 9.75
C VAL A 139 -3.57 -17.89 10.33
N GLN A 140 -4.87 -17.72 10.15
CA GLN A 140 -5.88 -18.72 10.57
C GLN A 140 -6.24 -19.66 9.42
N GLU A 141 -6.35 -19.15 8.19
CA GLU A 141 -6.72 -19.92 7.00
C GLU A 141 -5.80 -19.56 5.83
N LEU A 142 -5.39 -20.58 5.05
CA LEU A 142 -4.57 -20.38 3.85
C LEU A 142 -5.44 -20.28 2.61
N PRO A 143 -5.10 -19.41 1.64
CA PRO A 143 -5.82 -19.32 0.36
C PRO A 143 -5.91 -20.67 -0.39
N GLU A 144 -4.87 -21.49 -0.30
CA GLU A 144 -4.77 -22.79 -0.99
C GLU A 144 -5.76 -23.82 -0.46
N THR A 145 -6.19 -23.69 0.79
CA THR A 145 -7.10 -24.64 1.44
C THR A 145 -8.53 -24.13 1.58
N THR A 146 -8.77 -22.93 1.10
CA THR A 146 -10.10 -22.28 1.18
C THR A 146 -11.12 -22.98 0.28
N ASP A 147 -12.29 -23.25 0.83
CA ASP A 147 -13.46 -23.68 0.06
C ASP A 147 -14.04 -22.49 -0.74
N GLN A 148 -13.57 -22.36 -1.98
CA GLN A 148 -13.98 -21.27 -2.87
C GLN A 148 -15.46 -21.37 -3.28
N GLU A 149 -16.03 -22.57 -3.36
CA GLU A 149 -17.46 -22.77 -3.67
C GLU A 149 -18.34 -22.22 -2.55
N ALA A 150 -17.99 -22.54 -1.30
CA ALA A 150 -18.68 -22.00 -0.13
C ALA A 150 -18.58 -20.45 -0.05
N LEU A 151 -17.42 -19.88 -0.40
CA LEU A 151 -17.26 -18.42 -0.47
C LEU A 151 -18.10 -17.79 -1.59
N ILE A 152 -18.16 -18.39 -2.77
CA ILE A 152 -18.99 -17.92 -3.89
C ILE A 152 -20.47 -17.93 -3.49
N GLU A 153 -20.94 -18.99 -2.85
CA GLU A 153 -22.32 -19.05 -2.35
C GLU A 153 -22.60 -17.97 -1.28
N ARG A 154 -21.66 -17.79 -0.36
CA ARG A 154 -21.76 -16.79 0.71
C ARG A 154 -21.81 -15.38 0.15
N PHE A 155 -20.90 -15.04 -0.77
CA PHE A 155 -20.86 -13.71 -1.39
C PHE A 155 -22.04 -13.46 -2.34
N SER A 156 -22.56 -14.51 -2.98
CA SER A 156 -23.81 -14.41 -3.76
C SER A 156 -24.97 -14.03 -2.86
N ARG A 157 -25.14 -14.74 -1.73
CA ARG A 157 -26.18 -14.39 -0.75
C ARG A 157 -26.01 -12.98 -0.19
N LEU A 158 -24.77 -12.53 0.07
CA LEU A 158 -24.49 -11.17 0.53
C LEU A 158 -24.88 -10.14 -0.53
N SER A 159 -24.50 -10.34 -1.79
CA SER A 159 -24.90 -9.48 -2.92
C SER A 159 -26.42 -9.41 -3.07
N ASP A 160 -27.09 -10.55 -3.03
CA ASP A 160 -28.56 -10.62 -3.13
C ASP A 160 -29.24 -9.89 -1.96
N LEU A 161 -28.73 -10.05 -0.74
CA LEU A 161 -29.25 -9.38 0.45
C LEU A 161 -29.08 -7.85 0.40
N VAL A 162 -27.94 -7.37 -0.13
CA VAL A 162 -27.74 -5.93 -0.38
C VAL A 162 -28.76 -5.42 -1.39
N MET A 163 -28.98 -6.15 -2.49
CA MET A 163 -29.95 -5.78 -3.53
C MET A 163 -31.40 -5.78 -3.01
N GLU A 164 -31.73 -6.71 -2.11
CA GLU A 164 -33.08 -6.80 -1.51
C GLU A 164 -33.36 -5.64 -0.56
N LYS A 165 -32.37 -5.26 0.25
CA LYS A 165 -32.52 -4.22 1.29
C LYS A 165 -32.35 -2.80 0.76
N GLY A 166 -31.55 -2.61 -0.31
CA GLY A 166 -31.21 -1.29 -0.81
C GLY A 166 -32.23 -0.74 -1.79
N GLU A 167 -32.46 0.57 -1.72
CA GLU A 167 -33.34 1.28 -2.64
C GLU A 167 -32.57 1.75 -3.89
N HIS A 168 -33.21 1.69 -5.05
CA HIS A 168 -32.67 2.17 -6.32
C HIS A 168 -31.37 1.48 -6.79
N LEU A 169 -30.99 0.33 -6.20
CA LEU A 169 -29.83 -0.43 -6.62
C LEU A 169 -30.04 -1.06 -7.99
N ILE A 170 -29.01 -0.98 -8.83
CA ILE A 170 -28.97 -1.59 -10.16
C ILE A 170 -27.95 -2.72 -10.24
N GLU A 171 -26.99 -2.76 -9.32
CA GLU A 171 -25.93 -3.76 -9.23
C GLU A 171 -25.35 -3.77 -7.80
N CYS A 172 -24.90 -4.92 -7.34
CA CYS A 172 -24.04 -5.05 -6.17
C CYS A 172 -22.91 -6.01 -6.47
N GLN A 173 -21.68 -5.51 -6.47
CA GLN A 173 -20.49 -6.34 -6.63
C GLN A 173 -19.91 -6.68 -5.26
N VAL A 174 -19.61 -7.95 -5.04
CA VAL A 174 -18.81 -8.42 -3.89
C VAL A 174 -17.53 -9.00 -4.44
N THR A 175 -16.40 -8.46 -4.00
CA THR A 175 -15.09 -8.96 -4.41
C THR A 175 -14.30 -9.42 -3.20
N ALA A 176 -13.46 -10.43 -3.40
CA ALA A 176 -12.52 -10.91 -2.41
C ALA A 176 -11.25 -11.39 -3.10
N GLN A 177 -10.13 -11.14 -2.49
CA GLN A 177 -8.81 -11.61 -2.92
C GLN A 177 -8.04 -12.09 -1.72
N SER A 178 -7.35 -13.22 -1.85
CA SER A 178 -6.41 -13.70 -0.84
C SER A 178 -5.16 -14.19 -1.53
N THR A 179 -4.00 -13.83 -0.98
CA THR A 179 -2.70 -14.15 -1.58
C THR A 179 -1.71 -14.56 -0.49
N HIS A 180 -1.14 -15.75 -0.65
CA HIS A 180 -0.03 -16.26 0.13
C HIS A 180 1.26 -16.01 -0.62
N ILE A 181 2.20 -15.31 0.00
CA ILE A 181 3.46 -14.88 -0.61
C ILE A 181 4.62 -15.46 0.19
N SER A 182 5.54 -16.11 -0.51
CA SER A 182 6.85 -16.46 0.00
C SER A 182 7.93 -15.70 -0.77
N LYS A 183 8.89 -15.10 -0.06
CA LYS A 183 10.05 -14.42 -0.66
C LYS A 183 11.33 -14.94 -0.04
N MET A 184 12.33 -15.16 -0.89
CA MET A 184 13.70 -15.52 -0.53
C MET A 184 14.65 -14.52 -1.15
N PHE A 185 15.42 -13.83 -0.30
CA PHE A 185 16.51 -12.95 -0.73
C PHE A 185 17.84 -13.56 -0.33
N LEU A 186 18.70 -13.77 -1.30
CA LEU A 186 20.04 -14.35 -1.13
C LEU A 186 21.11 -13.40 -1.65
N SER A 187 22.23 -13.31 -0.95
CA SER A 187 23.48 -12.71 -1.40
C SER A 187 24.66 -13.59 -0.96
N ALA A 188 25.89 -13.09 -1.07
CA ALA A 188 27.06 -13.82 -0.58
C ALA A 188 27.01 -14.05 0.94
N HIS A 189 26.41 -13.11 1.70
CA HIS A 189 26.40 -13.12 3.17
C HIS A 189 25.00 -13.09 3.77
N ARG A 190 23.93 -13.14 2.97
CA ARG A 190 22.54 -13.03 3.45
C ARG A 190 21.68 -14.17 2.96
N ASP A 191 20.85 -14.73 3.87
CA ASP A 191 19.79 -15.69 3.57
C ASP A 191 18.52 -15.26 4.32
N LEU A 192 17.68 -14.46 3.63
CA LEU A 192 16.46 -13.92 4.22
C LEU A 192 15.26 -14.62 3.59
N ARG A 193 14.37 -15.16 4.42
CA ARG A 193 13.17 -15.87 3.98
C ARG A 193 11.97 -15.42 4.78
N GLN A 194 10.87 -15.15 4.10
CA GLN A 194 9.61 -14.81 4.73
C GLN A 194 8.43 -15.41 4.00
N SER A 195 7.36 -15.66 4.75
CA SER A 195 6.08 -16.09 4.20
C SER A 195 4.93 -15.45 4.97
N TYR A 196 3.95 -14.92 4.26
CA TYR A 196 2.79 -14.24 4.83
C TYR A 196 1.58 -14.32 3.90
N VAL A 197 0.40 -14.14 4.48
CA VAL A 197 -0.86 -14.02 3.72
C VAL A 197 -1.42 -12.62 3.92
N TYR A 198 -1.97 -12.05 2.87
CA TYR A 198 -2.86 -10.91 2.98
C TYR A 198 -4.15 -11.16 2.22
N SER A 199 -5.24 -10.57 2.72
CA SER A 199 -6.55 -10.65 2.09
C SER A 199 -7.22 -9.29 2.08
N GLU A 200 -8.06 -9.07 1.09
CA GLU A 200 -8.93 -7.93 0.96
C GLU A 200 -10.28 -8.32 0.35
N GLY A 201 -11.34 -7.71 0.79
CA GLY A 201 -12.67 -7.92 0.25
C GLY A 201 -13.50 -6.66 0.29
N SER A 202 -14.48 -6.54 -0.59
CA SER A 202 -15.34 -5.35 -0.66
C SER A 202 -16.76 -5.65 -1.09
N ILE A 203 -17.66 -4.77 -0.67
CA ILE A 203 -19.04 -4.64 -1.16
C ILE A 203 -19.14 -3.32 -1.91
N VAL A 204 -19.62 -3.38 -3.15
CA VAL A 204 -19.75 -2.21 -4.04
C VAL A 204 -21.18 -2.15 -4.57
N PRO A 205 -22.12 -1.59 -3.82
CA PRO A 205 -23.47 -1.30 -4.32
C PRO A 205 -23.43 -0.14 -5.30
N ILE A 206 -24.19 -0.25 -6.38
CA ILE A 206 -24.36 0.79 -7.41
C ILE A 206 -25.84 1.12 -7.51
N ALA A 207 -26.19 2.39 -7.37
CA ALA A 207 -27.56 2.87 -7.43
C ALA A 207 -27.75 3.91 -8.54
N PHE A 208 -28.96 3.92 -9.09
CA PHE A 208 -29.39 4.93 -10.06
C PHE A 208 -30.77 5.47 -9.68
N HIS A 209 -30.86 6.77 -9.47
CA HIS A 209 -32.11 7.45 -9.16
C HIS A 209 -32.07 8.90 -9.68
N GLU A 210 -33.17 9.34 -10.31
CA GLU A 210 -33.35 10.72 -10.82
C GLU A 210 -32.15 11.26 -11.64
N GLY A 211 -31.56 10.41 -12.47
CA GLY A 211 -30.41 10.78 -13.31
C GLY A 211 -29.06 10.79 -12.60
N LYS A 212 -29.01 10.50 -11.29
CA LYS A 212 -27.77 10.31 -10.53
C LYS A 212 -27.37 8.83 -10.57
N ASN A 213 -26.10 8.58 -10.91
CA ASN A 213 -25.47 7.27 -10.76
C ASN A 213 -24.43 7.39 -9.63
N VAL A 214 -24.62 6.62 -8.57
CA VAL A 214 -23.75 6.62 -7.40
C VAL A 214 -23.32 5.20 -7.03
N TYR A 215 -22.15 5.09 -6.45
CA TYR A 215 -21.65 3.84 -5.88
C TYR A 215 -20.78 4.15 -4.65
N THR A 216 -20.60 3.16 -3.82
CA THR A 216 -19.60 3.21 -2.74
C THR A 216 -18.79 1.93 -2.70
N HIS A 217 -17.68 1.98 -2.00
CA HIS A 217 -16.76 0.86 -1.82
C HIS A 217 -16.48 0.69 -0.33
N VAL A 218 -17.12 -0.29 0.29
CA VAL A 218 -16.86 -0.65 1.70
C VAL A 218 -16.02 -1.91 1.74
N SER A 219 -14.96 -1.91 2.50
CA SER A 219 -13.96 -2.97 2.42
C SER A 219 -13.45 -3.45 3.78
N VAL A 220 -12.83 -4.62 3.74
CA VAL A 220 -11.98 -5.18 4.79
C VAL A 220 -10.66 -5.58 4.15
N ALA A 221 -9.55 -5.35 4.84
CA ALA A 221 -8.22 -5.75 4.36
C ALA A 221 -7.25 -5.91 5.53
N GLY A 222 -6.33 -6.86 5.43
CA GLY A 222 -5.36 -7.12 6.48
C GLY A 222 -4.30 -8.15 6.08
N ARG A 223 -3.25 -8.26 6.92
CA ARG A 223 -2.31 -9.37 6.87
C ARG A 223 -2.92 -10.59 7.56
N GLU A 224 -4.00 -11.06 7.00
CA GLU A 224 -4.84 -12.17 7.46
C GLU A 224 -5.19 -13.04 6.26
N GLY A 225 -5.66 -14.25 6.50
CA GLY A 225 -6.17 -15.13 5.47
C GLY A 225 -7.64 -14.86 5.13
N PRO A 226 -8.30 -15.79 4.42
CA PRO A 226 -9.71 -15.68 4.04
C PRO A 226 -10.69 -15.52 5.21
N GLU A 227 -10.27 -15.82 6.43
CA GLU A 227 -11.07 -15.60 7.65
C GLU A 227 -11.56 -14.15 7.80
N ILE A 228 -10.81 -13.15 7.28
CA ILE A 228 -11.17 -11.73 7.35
C ILE A 228 -12.52 -11.43 6.66
N PHE A 229 -12.91 -12.23 5.66
CA PHE A 229 -14.16 -12.03 4.92
C PHE A 229 -15.41 -12.22 5.78
N ALA A 230 -15.28 -12.78 6.99
CA ALA A 230 -16.36 -12.82 7.95
C ALA A 230 -16.86 -11.41 8.33
N ALA A 231 -16.00 -10.42 8.28
CA ALA A 231 -16.33 -9.05 8.61
C ALA A 231 -17.09 -8.30 7.50
N LEU A 232 -17.11 -8.80 6.25
CA LEU A 232 -17.84 -8.15 5.15
C LEU A 232 -19.35 -8.08 5.39
N GLU A 233 -19.95 -9.11 5.99
CA GLU A 233 -21.40 -9.12 6.27
C GLU A 233 -21.80 -7.98 7.21
N GLY A 234 -20.92 -7.65 8.17
CA GLY A 234 -21.10 -6.51 9.08
C GLY A 234 -21.03 -5.14 8.41
N LYS A 235 -20.55 -5.09 7.17
CA LYS A 235 -20.44 -3.86 6.37
C LYS A 235 -21.65 -3.58 5.47
N LEU A 236 -22.65 -4.46 5.45
CA LEU A 236 -23.83 -4.33 4.61
C LEU A 236 -24.60 -3.05 4.91
N ASP A 237 -25.00 -2.86 6.16
CA ASP A 237 -25.83 -1.72 6.55
C ASP A 237 -25.08 -0.39 6.34
N GLU A 238 -23.78 -0.35 6.66
CA GLU A 238 -22.89 0.80 6.35
C GLU A 238 -22.92 1.13 4.85
N SER A 239 -22.82 0.14 3.98
CA SER A 239 -22.82 0.34 2.53
C SER A 239 -24.13 0.94 2.00
N LEU A 240 -25.27 0.54 2.57
CA LEU A 240 -26.59 1.06 2.22
C LEU A 240 -26.83 2.48 2.75
N GLU A 241 -26.37 2.77 3.96
CA GLU A 241 -26.41 4.14 4.52
C GLU A 241 -25.64 5.11 3.64
N ILE A 242 -24.45 4.70 3.16
CA ILE A 242 -23.66 5.51 2.25
C ILE A 242 -24.40 5.76 0.94
N ILE A 243 -24.98 4.74 0.31
CA ILE A 243 -25.77 4.90 -0.93
C ILE A 243 -26.92 5.87 -0.73
N HIS A 244 -27.67 5.72 0.38
CA HIS A 244 -28.74 6.64 0.73
C HIS A 244 -28.24 8.09 0.85
N ASP A 245 -27.10 8.31 1.50
CA ASP A 245 -26.48 9.63 1.63
C ASP A 245 -26.06 10.20 0.26
N LEU A 246 -25.44 9.39 -0.59
CA LEU A 246 -24.98 9.83 -1.91
C LEU A 246 -26.17 10.19 -2.85
N LEU A 247 -27.28 9.45 -2.79
CA LEU A 247 -28.46 9.75 -3.60
C LEU A 247 -29.07 11.10 -3.24
N ARG A 248 -29.12 11.46 -1.96
CA ARG A 248 -29.67 12.74 -1.48
C ARG A 248 -28.64 13.88 -1.43
N ALA A 249 -27.35 13.58 -1.69
CA ALA A 249 -26.29 14.57 -1.59
C ALA A 249 -26.48 15.75 -2.57
N GLU A 250 -26.17 16.93 -2.10
CA GLU A 250 -26.15 18.16 -2.87
C GLU A 250 -24.72 18.51 -3.33
N ARG A 251 -24.59 19.45 -4.22
CA ARG A 251 -23.27 19.99 -4.58
C ARG A 251 -22.78 20.95 -3.52
N ILE A 252 -21.50 20.90 -3.23
CA ILE A 252 -20.86 21.88 -2.35
C ILE A 252 -20.75 23.23 -3.04
N VAL A 253 -20.83 24.30 -2.27
CA VAL A 253 -20.39 25.63 -2.71
C VAL A 253 -18.86 25.69 -2.56
N PRO A 254 -18.10 25.92 -3.64
CA PRO A 254 -16.65 25.98 -3.56
C PRO A 254 -16.16 27.05 -2.58
N GLY A 255 -15.19 26.72 -1.72
CA GLY A 255 -14.68 27.65 -0.71
C GLY A 255 -13.61 27.03 0.19
N GLU A 256 -13.10 27.82 1.12
CA GLU A 256 -12.26 27.36 2.23
C GLU A 256 -13.13 27.07 3.45
N TYR A 257 -12.90 25.93 4.07
CA TYR A 257 -13.70 25.43 5.18
C TYR A 257 -12.82 24.84 6.29
N ASP A 258 -13.32 24.90 7.51
CA ASP A 258 -12.87 23.99 8.54
C ASP A 258 -13.34 22.57 8.17
N VAL A 259 -12.43 21.62 8.15
CA VAL A 259 -12.75 20.24 7.81
C VAL A 259 -12.29 19.31 8.93
N ILE A 260 -13.10 18.30 9.17
CA ILE A 260 -12.72 17.12 9.98
C ILE A 260 -12.67 15.96 9.00
N THR A 261 -11.52 15.30 8.89
CA THR A 261 -11.39 14.13 8.05
C THR A 261 -11.56 12.87 8.89
N SER A 262 -12.30 11.87 8.37
CA SER A 262 -12.33 10.54 8.97
C SER A 262 -10.98 9.82 8.79
N PRO A 263 -10.72 8.72 9.52
CA PRO A 263 -9.45 8.00 9.45
C PRO A 263 -9.00 7.61 8.05
N GLU A 264 -9.91 7.19 7.16
CA GLU A 264 -9.59 6.86 5.78
C GLU A 264 -9.19 8.09 4.94
N VAL A 265 -9.85 9.23 5.14
CA VAL A 265 -9.48 10.49 4.45
C VAL A 265 -8.18 11.05 5.02
N THR A 266 -7.95 10.88 6.32
CA THR A 266 -6.66 11.22 6.95
C THR A 266 -5.53 10.37 6.41
N GLY A 267 -5.76 9.07 6.21
CA GLY A 267 -4.82 8.15 5.56
C GLY A 267 -4.47 8.59 4.16
N LEU A 268 -5.47 8.95 3.35
CA LEU A 268 -5.25 9.50 2.01
C LEU A 268 -4.39 10.79 2.05
N ILE A 269 -4.62 11.67 3.02
CA ILE A 269 -3.77 12.86 3.20
C ILE A 269 -2.33 12.44 3.56
N ALA A 270 -2.13 11.49 4.48
CA ALA A 270 -0.79 11.01 4.82
C ALA A 270 -0.08 10.45 3.59
N HIS A 271 -0.77 9.62 2.82
CA HIS A 271 -0.25 9.00 1.61
C HIS A 271 0.11 10.01 0.53
N GLU A 272 -0.80 10.95 0.21
CA GLU A 272 -0.62 11.90 -0.88
C GLU A 272 0.16 13.15 -0.47
N ALA A 273 0.02 13.62 0.79
CA ALA A 273 0.67 14.86 1.20
C ALA A 273 2.19 14.70 1.36
N PHE A 274 2.62 13.71 2.10
CA PHE A 274 4.05 13.49 2.37
C PHE A 274 4.54 12.08 2.03
N GLY A 275 3.67 11.10 1.86
CA GLY A 275 4.07 9.77 1.42
C GLY A 275 4.85 9.83 0.11
N HIS A 276 4.25 10.35 -0.95
CA HIS A 276 4.94 10.55 -2.23
C HIS A 276 5.98 11.67 -2.20
N GLY A 277 5.72 12.74 -1.46
CA GLY A 277 6.59 13.91 -1.39
C GLY A 277 7.96 13.65 -0.78
N VAL A 278 8.11 12.56 -0.03
CA VAL A 278 9.36 12.17 0.63
C VAL A 278 9.87 10.78 0.23
N GLU A 279 9.40 10.22 -0.87
CA GLU A 279 10.08 9.08 -1.51
C GLU A 279 11.44 9.54 -2.05
N MET A 280 12.53 9.14 -1.39
CA MET A 280 13.87 9.74 -1.58
C MET A 280 14.54 9.36 -2.89
N ASP A 281 14.05 8.40 -3.67
CA ASP A 281 14.47 8.21 -5.05
C ASP A 281 14.16 9.44 -5.93
N MET A 282 13.14 10.22 -5.55
CA MET A 282 12.83 11.51 -6.17
C MET A 282 13.80 12.62 -5.73
N PHE A 283 14.39 12.51 -4.52
CA PHE A 283 15.45 13.43 -4.08
C PHE A 283 16.71 13.24 -4.94
N VAL A 284 17.10 11.99 -5.21
CA VAL A 284 18.22 11.66 -6.12
C VAL A 284 18.02 12.30 -7.50
N LYS A 285 16.79 12.39 -7.96
CA LYS A 285 16.42 12.95 -9.27
C LYS A 285 16.15 14.45 -9.24
N HIS A 286 16.26 15.11 -8.08
CA HIS A 286 15.88 16.51 -7.85
C HIS A 286 14.44 16.83 -8.29
N ARG A 287 13.51 15.92 -7.97
CA ARG A 287 12.09 16.00 -8.37
C ARG A 287 11.12 16.10 -7.19
N ALA A 288 11.60 16.26 -5.97
CA ALA A 288 10.78 16.45 -4.80
C ALA A 288 11.28 17.61 -3.94
N LEU A 289 10.36 18.51 -3.58
CA LEU A 289 10.63 19.69 -2.76
C LEU A 289 11.06 19.31 -1.33
N GLY A 290 10.58 18.16 -0.83
CA GLY A 290 10.88 17.60 0.49
C GLY A 290 12.37 17.57 0.83
N SER A 291 13.24 17.33 -0.17
CA SER A 291 14.70 17.33 0.03
C SER A 291 15.24 18.65 0.62
N SER A 292 14.59 19.77 0.34
CA SER A 292 14.98 21.10 0.85
C SER A 292 14.38 21.42 2.23
N TYR A 293 13.52 20.54 2.76
CA TYR A 293 12.80 20.75 4.02
C TYR A 293 13.19 19.79 5.13
N ILE A 294 14.13 18.90 4.91
CA ILE A 294 14.69 18.07 5.98
C ILE A 294 15.19 18.97 7.11
N GLY A 295 14.74 18.71 8.33
CA GLY A 295 15.01 19.49 9.54
C GLY A 295 14.13 20.77 9.68
N LYS A 296 13.21 21.02 8.75
CA LYS A 296 12.34 22.21 8.79
C LYS A 296 10.89 21.84 9.12
N ARG A 297 10.13 22.83 9.56
CA ARG A 297 8.70 22.70 9.83
C ARG A 297 7.89 22.55 8.55
N VAL A 298 7.01 21.57 8.55
CA VAL A 298 6.08 21.22 7.46
C VAL A 298 4.65 21.03 7.94
N GLY A 299 4.42 21.02 9.24
CA GLY A 299 3.12 20.84 9.87
C GLY A 299 3.03 21.52 11.22
N SER A 300 1.85 21.46 11.86
CA SER A 300 1.66 21.88 13.25
C SER A 300 2.39 20.96 14.22
N ASP A 301 2.56 21.36 15.47
CA ASP A 301 3.19 20.54 16.52
C ASP A 301 2.42 19.24 16.84
N LEU A 302 1.18 19.13 16.39
CA LEU A 302 0.35 17.93 16.56
C LEU A 302 0.70 16.84 15.54
N VAL A 303 1.34 17.19 14.43
CA VAL A 303 1.55 16.27 13.30
C VAL A 303 2.81 15.45 13.54
N THR A 304 2.63 14.15 13.79
CA THR A 304 3.66 13.13 13.75
C THR A 304 3.21 12.07 12.75
N MET A 305 4.09 11.71 11.81
CA MET A 305 3.80 10.79 10.70
C MET A 305 4.84 9.67 10.64
N HIS A 306 4.34 8.46 10.49
CA HIS A 306 5.13 7.24 10.38
C HIS A 306 4.94 6.57 9.03
N GLU A 307 5.99 5.94 8.54
CA GLU A 307 5.97 5.07 7.36
C GLU A 307 6.84 3.84 7.60
N GLY A 308 6.36 2.67 7.19
CA GLY A 308 7.15 1.45 7.24
C GLY A 308 6.31 0.18 7.42
N ALA A 309 6.88 -0.95 7.01
CA ALA A 309 6.19 -2.24 7.11
C ALA A 309 6.00 -2.71 8.57
N LYS A 310 6.61 -2.05 9.54
CA LYS A 310 6.47 -2.33 10.99
C LYS A 310 5.62 -1.30 11.75
N CYS A 311 5.29 -0.15 11.18
CA CYS A 311 4.54 0.86 11.92
C CYS A 311 3.05 0.50 12.12
N ALA A 312 2.55 -0.47 11.36
CA ALA A 312 1.24 -1.10 11.55
C ALA A 312 1.27 -2.56 11.11
N VAL A 313 0.20 -3.32 11.41
CA VAL A 313 -0.02 -4.67 10.88
C VAL A 313 -1.16 -4.61 9.89
N ASN A 314 -0.83 -4.63 8.59
CA ASN A 314 -1.81 -4.60 7.50
C ASN A 314 -1.23 -5.33 6.26
N VAL A 315 -1.87 -5.24 5.11
CA VAL A 315 -1.55 -5.95 3.87
C VAL A 315 -0.09 -5.80 3.39
N THR A 316 0.61 -4.74 3.82
CA THR A 316 1.99 -4.42 3.44
C THR A 316 3.00 -4.62 4.57
N SER A 317 2.63 -5.37 5.59
CA SER A 317 3.54 -5.69 6.70
C SER A 317 4.33 -6.95 6.39
N TYR A 318 5.65 -6.81 6.29
CA TYR A 318 6.61 -7.87 5.94
C TYR A 318 7.87 -7.77 6.81
N ALA A 319 8.79 -8.73 6.70
CA ALA A 319 10.04 -8.75 7.46
C ALA A 319 11.20 -8.03 6.74
N PHE A 320 11.23 -8.09 5.41
CA PHE A 320 12.21 -7.41 4.57
C PHE A 320 11.59 -7.06 3.20
N ASP A 321 12.13 -6.02 2.56
CA ASP A 321 11.69 -5.54 1.25
C ASP A 321 12.29 -6.34 0.08
N ASP A 322 12.01 -5.92 -1.15
CA ASP A 322 12.45 -6.61 -2.38
C ASP A 322 13.94 -6.41 -2.70
N GLU A 323 14.69 -5.72 -1.84
CA GLU A 323 16.15 -5.54 -1.91
C GLU A 323 16.87 -6.19 -0.73
N GLY A 324 16.12 -6.91 0.13
CA GLY A 324 16.65 -7.57 1.32
C GLY A 324 16.90 -6.60 2.48
N THR A 325 16.42 -5.37 2.43
CA THR A 325 16.48 -4.45 3.57
C THR A 325 15.42 -4.84 4.59
N LEU A 326 15.82 -4.96 5.86
CA LEU A 326 14.88 -5.28 6.93
C LEU A 326 13.83 -4.16 7.07
N ALA A 327 12.59 -4.57 7.28
CA ALA A 327 11.48 -3.65 7.50
C ALA A 327 11.72 -2.73 8.69
N GLY A 328 11.33 -1.47 8.55
CA GLY A 328 11.45 -0.43 9.56
C GLY A 328 10.10 0.17 9.97
N ASP A 329 10.19 1.06 10.93
CA ASP A 329 9.21 2.08 11.29
C ASP A 329 9.97 3.40 11.29
N VAL A 330 9.63 4.28 10.35
CA VAL A 330 10.33 5.53 10.07
C VAL A 330 9.44 6.69 10.48
N THR A 331 9.87 7.49 11.44
CA THR A 331 9.22 8.76 11.75
C THR A 331 9.63 9.80 10.71
N GLU A 332 8.78 10.05 9.73
CA GLU A 332 9.03 11.02 8.67
C GLU A 332 8.85 12.46 9.18
N ILE A 333 7.75 12.71 9.88
CA ILE A 333 7.45 13.98 10.54
C ILE A 333 7.37 13.74 12.04
N ASP A 334 8.08 14.55 12.81
CA ASP A 334 8.09 14.53 14.26
C ASP A 334 7.69 15.90 14.79
N HIS A 335 6.51 16.00 15.40
CA HIS A 335 5.93 17.25 15.92
C HIS A 335 6.04 18.41 14.89
N GLY A 336 5.63 18.14 13.67
CA GLY A 336 5.60 19.09 12.55
C GLY A 336 6.95 19.35 11.88
N ILE A 337 8.02 18.68 12.29
CA ILE A 337 9.35 18.82 11.69
C ILE A 337 9.63 17.62 10.80
N LEU A 338 9.92 17.84 9.52
CA LEU A 338 10.33 16.79 8.59
C LEU A 338 11.71 16.25 8.98
N ARG A 339 11.81 15.00 9.39
CA ARG A 339 13.05 14.37 9.83
C ARG A 339 13.77 13.66 8.70
N THR A 340 13.05 12.91 7.90
CA THR A 340 13.56 12.09 6.80
C THR A 340 12.44 11.74 5.85
N GLY A 341 12.74 11.03 4.79
CA GLY A 341 11.77 10.28 3.98
C GLY A 341 12.15 8.81 3.98
N ILE A 342 11.48 8.06 3.11
CA ILE A 342 11.73 6.64 2.88
C ILE A 342 12.62 6.43 1.64
N CYS A 343 13.39 5.34 1.63
CA CYS A 343 14.26 5.04 0.50
C CYS A 343 14.47 3.55 0.25
N ASP A 344 14.66 3.24 -1.02
CA ASP A 344 15.27 1.99 -1.49
C ASP A 344 16.78 2.00 -1.22
N ALA A 345 17.42 0.84 -1.35
CA ALA A 345 18.83 0.65 -1.02
C ALA A 345 19.76 1.50 -1.88
N LEU A 346 19.51 1.64 -3.20
CA LEU A 346 20.37 2.44 -4.08
C LEU A 346 20.19 3.94 -3.86
N SER A 347 18.98 4.39 -3.59
CA SER A 347 18.71 5.79 -3.25
C SER A 347 19.37 6.17 -1.93
N ALA A 348 19.35 5.28 -0.94
CA ALA A 348 20.03 5.47 0.34
C ALA A 348 21.55 5.68 0.14
N LEU A 349 22.22 4.82 -0.62
CA LEU A 349 23.65 4.96 -0.93
C LEU A 349 23.96 6.29 -1.62
N ARG A 350 23.17 6.69 -2.60
CA ARG A 350 23.36 7.94 -3.36
C ARG A 350 23.19 9.20 -2.52
N LEU A 351 22.34 9.12 -1.50
CA LEU A 351 22.06 10.23 -0.59
C LEU A 351 22.90 10.19 0.69
N GLY A 352 23.70 9.12 0.90
CA GLY A 352 24.53 8.95 2.09
C GLY A 352 23.70 8.71 3.36
N THR A 353 22.56 8.03 3.24
CA THR A 353 21.66 7.68 4.35
C THR A 353 21.48 6.16 4.47
N GLN A 354 20.67 5.72 5.43
CA GLN A 354 20.33 4.31 5.61
C GLN A 354 19.07 3.94 4.82
N PRO A 355 19.00 2.74 4.23
CA PRO A 355 17.79 2.25 3.59
C PRO A 355 16.70 1.97 4.65
N THR A 356 15.45 2.19 4.26
CA THR A 356 14.32 2.14 5.20
C THR A 356 13.48 0.87 5.11
N GLY A 357 13.78 -0.03 4.15
CA GLY A 357 12.98 -1.22 3.90
C GLY A 357 11.74 -0.94 3.04
N ASN A 358 11.87 0.04 2.15
CA ASN A 358 10.81 0.51 1.26
C ASN A 358 11.12 0.27 -0.23
N GLY A 359 12.09 -0.58 -0.55
CA GLY A 359 12.38 -1.00 -1.92
C GLY A 359 11.38 -2.05 -2.38
N LYS A 360 10.38 -1.68 -3.19
CA LYS A 360 9.32 -2.60 -3.66
C LYS A 360 9.24 -2.62 -5.17
N ARG A 361 8.86 -3.78 -5.73
CA ARG A 361 8.54 -4.00 -7.15
C ARG A 361 7.13 -4.54 -7.30
N GLN A 362 6.50 -4.30 -8.42
CA GLN A 362 5.17 -4.86 -8.71
C GLN A 362 5.24 -6.40 -8.79
N ASN A 363 6.21 -6.92 -9.54
CA ASN A 363 6.52 -8.35 -9.66
C ASN A 363 7.97 -8.52 -10.12
N PHE A 364 8.42 -9.76 -10.35
CA PHE A 364 9.80 -10.04 -10.74
C PHE A 364 10.24 -9.40 -12.07
N GLU A 365 9.33 -9.07 -12.98
CA GLU A 365 9.62 -8.43 -14.28
C GLU A 365 9.85 -6.92 -14.17
N HIS A 366 9.47 -6.30 -13.05
CA HIS A 366 9.52 -4.86 -12.83
C HIS A 366 10.72 -4.47 -11.94
N LYS A 367 11.20 -3.26 -12.14
CA LYS A 367 12.29 -2.74 -11.30
C LYS A 367 11.78 -2.32 -9.92
N VAL A 368 12.70 -2.23 -8.97
CA VAL A 368 12.43 -1.65 -7.65
C VAL A 368 12.31 -0.13 -7.73
N TYR A 369 11.37 0.40 -6.95
CA TYR A 369 11.27 1.80 -6.59
C TYR A 369 11.18 1.96 -5.08
N THR A 370 11.49 3.15 -4.57
CA THR A 370 11.04 3.55 -3.24
C THR A 370 9.51 3.60 -3.25
N ARG A 371 8.87 2.87 -2.33
CA ARG A 371 7.39 2.77 -2.26
C ARG A 371 6.92 2.76 -0.80
N MET A 372 5.82 3.44 -0.57
CA MET A 372 5.12 3.38 0.71
C MET A 372 4.66 1.97 1.06
N THR A 373 4.48 1.74 2.35
CA THR A 373 3.95 0.50 2.94
C THR A 373 2.74 0.81 3.82
N ASN A 374 2.94 1.05 5.12
CA ASN A 374 1.90 1.54 6.00
C ASN A 374 2.22 3.00 6.36
N THR A 375 1.41 3.93 5.89
CA THR A 375 1.60 5.38 6.05
C THR A 375 0.54 5.92 6.99
N LEU A 376 0.90 6.51 8.11
CA LEU A 376 -0.10 6.94 9.09
C LEU A 376 0.34 8.14 9.95
N PHE A 377 -0.66 8.92 10.37
CA PHE A 377 -0.48 9.90 11.43
C PHE A 377 -0.73 9.27 12.80
N ASP A 378 -0.03 9.78 13.80
CA ASP A 378 -0.27 9.42 15.19
C ASP A 378 -1.57 9.98 15.72
N SER A 379 -2.10 9.29 16.75
CA SER A 379 -3.30 9.72 17.46
C SER A 379 -3.04 10.97 18.31
N GLY A 380 -4.10 11.77 18.46
CA GLY A 380 -4.16 12.85 19.44
C GLY A 380 -4.93 12.47 20.70
N THR A 381 -5.65 13.41 21.27
CA THR A 381 -6.38 13.24 22.52
C THR A 381 -7.86 13.65 22.44
N SER A 382 -8.30 14.20 21.32
CA SER A 382 -9.66 14.71 21.17
C SER A 382 -10.65 13.58 20.84
N SER A 383 -11.92 13.77 21.18
CA SER A 383 -13.01 12.98 20.62
C SER A 383 -13.56 13.62 19.35
N LEU A 384 -14.16 12.80 18.46
CA LEU A 384 -14.83 13.32 17.26
C LEU A 384 -15.91 14.36 17.62
N GLU A 385 -16.65 14.14 18.71
CA GLU A 385 -17.66 15.06 19.17
C GLU A 385 -17.10 16.44 19.60
N GLU A 386 -15.94 16.45 20.27
CA GLU A 386 -15.24 17.71 20.62
C GLU A 386 -14.77 18.42 19.37
N MET A 387 -14.27 17.69 18.38
CA MET A 387 -13.87 18.25 17.09
C MET A 387 -15.06 18.88 16.37
N ILE A 388 -16.21 18.20 16.29
CA ILE A 388 -17.45 18.74 15.67
C ILE A 388 -17.89 20.01 16.41
N ARG A 389 -17.94 19.99 17.76
CA ARG A 389 -18.32 21.17 18.56
C ARG A 389 -17.43 22.39 18.34
N SER A 390 -16.19 22.17 17.90
CA SER A 390 -15.22 23.26 17.66
C SER A 390 -15.35 23.94 16.31
N VAL A 391 -16.24 23.46 15.42
CA VAL A 391 -16.44 23.98 14.05
C VAL A 391 -17.65 24.90 14.01
N SER A 392 -17.47 26.16 13.64
CA SER A 392 -18.59 27.09 13.44
C SER A 392 -19.31 26.87 12.12
N HIS A 393 -18.57 26.66 11.02
CA HIS A 393 -19.09 26.24 9.73
C HIS A 393 -18.02 25.44 8.98
N GLY A 394 -18.35 24.25 8.56
CA GLY A 394 -17.42 23.35 7.89
C GLY A 394 -18.03 21.98 7.58
N TYR A 395 -17.17 20.97 7.39
CA TYR A 395 -17.60 19.65 6.98
C TYR A 395 -16.84 18.53 7.69
N LEU A 396 -17.55 17.44 8.02
CA LEU A 396 -16.96 16.14 8.33
C LEU A 396 -16.85 15.36 7.02
N LEU A 397 -15.64 15.11 6.56
CA LEU A 397 -15.33 14.41 5.31
C LEU A 397 -15.17 12.91 5.55
N ARG A 398 -15.83 12.09 4.74
CA ARG A 398 -15.80 10.61 4.83
C ARG A 398 -15.69 9.96 3.46
N GLY A 399 -15.03 8.80 3.45
CA GLY A 399 -14.82 7.96 2.27
C GLY A 399 -13.78 8.56 1.32
N MET A 400 -12.67 7.85 1.13
CA MET A 400 -11.66 8.20 0.15
C MET A 400 -11.95 7.51 -1.18
N GLN A 401 -11.67 8.17 -2.31
CA GLN A 401 -11.76 7.56 -3.64
C GLN A 401 -10.40 7.54 -4.34
N SER A 402 -9.71 8.66 -4.38
CA SER A 402 -8.34 8.75 -4.91
C SER A 402 -7.68 10.04 -4.48
N GLY A 403 -6.35 10.08 -4.62
CA GLY A 403 -5.56 11.27 -4.37
C GLY A 403 -4.47 11.45 -5.41
N MET A 404 -3.86 12.60 -5.38
CA MET A 404 -2.75 12.98 -6.25
C MET A 404 -1.92 14.08 -5.60
N GLU A 405 -0.59 13.95 -5.65
CA GLU A 405 0.33 14.97 -5.19
C GLU A 405 1.28 15.39 -6.31
N ASP A 406 1.68 16.66 -6.29
CA ASP A 406 2.84 17.15 -7.05
C ASP A 406 4.06 17.28 -6.12
N PRO A 407 4.99 16.31 -6.13
CA PRO A 407 6.16 16.33 -5.25
C PRO A 407 7.06 17.55 -5.43
N LYS A 408 7.00 18.24 -6.58
CA LYS A 408 7.81 19.41 -6.88
C LYS A 408 7.29 20.68 -6.25
N HIS A 409 5.98 20.81 -6.13
CA HIS A 409 5.35 22.07 -5.69
C HIS A 409 4.43 21.87 -4.50
N TRP A 410 4.26 20.61 -4.03
CA TRP A 410 3.43 20.25 -2.88
C TRP A 410 1.95 20.66 -3.01
N GLY A 411 1.45 20.63 -4.22
CA GLY A 411 0.01 20.69 -4.45
C GLY A 411 -0.63 19.32 -4.18
N ILE A 412 -1.73 19.29 -3.46
CA ILE A 412 -2.48 18.06 -3.19
C ILE A 412 -3.91 18.18 -3.71
N GLN A 413 -4.43 17.07 -4.22
CA GLN A 413 -5.83 16.89 -4.56
C GLN A 413 -6.31 15.54 -4.04
N CYS A 414 -7.37 15.53 -3.23
CA CYS A 414 -8.03 14.32 -2.76
C CYS A 414 -9.48 14.33 -3.23
N ILE A 415 -9.94 13.22 -3.82
CA ILE A 415 -11.34 12.99 -4.12
C ILE A 415 -11.94 12.26 -2.93
N VAL A 416 -12.86 12.95 -2.25
CA VAL A 416 -13.56 12.49 -1.06
C VAL A 416 -14.99 12.14 -1.46
N GLU A 417 -15.51 11.05 -0.95
CA GLU A 417 -16.81 10.53 -1.34
C GLU A 417 -17.95 11.45 -0.91
N ARG A 418 -17.95 11.89 0.35
CA ARG A 418 -19.01 12.71 0.92
C ARG A 418 -18.54 13.58 2.07
N GLY A 419 -19.29 14.67 2.31
CA GLY A 419 -19.13 15.57 3.44
C GLY A 419 -20.43 15.83 4.15
N TYR A 420 -20.41 15.82 5.47
CA TYR A 420 -21.54 16.16 6.33
C TYR A 420 -21.34 17.59 6.85
N GLU A 421 -22.30 18.47 6.56
CA GLU A 421 -22.20 19.87 6.97
C GLU A 421 -22.29 20.03 8.48
N ILE A 422 -21.40 20.87 9.01
CA ILE A 422 -21.38 21.28 10.42
C ILE A 422 -21.66 22.77 10.49
N VAL A 423 -22.67 23.17 11.28
CA VAL A 423 -22.97 24.57 11.60
C VAL A 423 -23.12 24.69 13.13
N ASP A 424 -22.45 25.68 13.71
CA ASP A 424 -22.46 25.97 15.15
C ASP A 424 -22.22 24.73 16.03
N GLY A 425 -21.22 23.92 15.62
CA GLY A 425 -20.80 22.73 16.35
C GLY A 425 -21.75 21.53 16.27
N ARG A 426 -22.62 21.46 15.28
CA ARG A 426 -23.62 20.39 15.10
C ARG A 426 -23.71 19.96 13.64
N LEU A 427 -23.85 18.66 13.40
CA LEU A 427 -24.22 18.14 12.08
C LEU A 427 -25.64 18.61 11.73
N THR A 428 -25.81 19.22 10.55
CA THR A 428 -27.11 19.72 10.07
C THR A 428 -27.98 18.64 9.43
N GLY A 429 -27.38 17.49 9.10
CA GLY A 429 -28.00 16.43 8.30
C GLY A 429 -27.88 16.65 6.78
N ARG A 430 -27.35 17.80 6.32
CA ARG A 430 -27.04 18.02 4.90
C ARG A 430 -25.81 17.27 4.50
N VAL A 431 -25.88 16.57 3.35
CA VAL A 431 -24.78 15.81 2.77
C VAL A 431 -24.39 16.46 1.44
N VAL A 432 -23.09 16.55 1.20
CA VAL A 432 -22.53 17.07 -0.07
C VAL A 432 -21.64 16.02 -0.73
N SER A 433 -21.77 15.86 -2.05
CA SER A 433 -21.00 14.91 -2.89
C SER A 433 -21.15 15.29 -4.36
N PRO A 434 -20.15 15.02 -5.22
CA PRO A 434 -18.77 14.66 -4.90
C PRO A 434 -17.99 15.85 -4.31
N LEU A 435 -16.85 15.56 -3.70
CA LEU A 435 -15.98 16.56 -3.10
C LEU A 435 -14.55 16.42 -3.63
N ILE A 436 -13.96 17.54 -3.99
CA ILE A 436 -12.54 17.64 -4.28
C ILE A 436 -11.90 18.52 -3.23
N MET A 437 -11.06 17.96 -2.40
CA MET A 437 -10.23 18.68 -1.44
C MET A 437 -8.89 19.01 -2.10
N THR A 438 -8.53 20.28 -2.11
CA THR A 438 -7.26 20.76 -2.66
C THR A 438 -6.52 21.63 -1.67
N GLY A 439 -5.20 21.72 -1.81
CA GLY A 439 -4.39 22.58 -0.97
C GLY A 439 -2.91 22.55 -1.30
N TYR A 440 -2.17 23.39 -0.61
CA TYR A 440 -0.73 23.32 -0.48
C TYR A 440 -0.41 22.51 0.78
N VAL A 441 0.38 21.46 0.66
CA VAL A 441 0.59 20.47 1.72
C VAL A 441 1.02 21.10 3.06
N PRO A 442 2.01 22.02 3.14
CA PRO A 442 2.38 22.65 4.41
C PRO A 442 1.27 23.51 5.04
N ASP A 443 0.41 24.14 4.23
CA ASP A 443 -0.72 24.92 4.77
C ASP A 443 -1.77 23.97 5.38
N LEU A 444 -2.05 22.86 4.67
CA LEU A 444 -2.97 21.83 5.15
C LEU A 444 -2.50 21.22 6.47
N LEU A 445 -1.24 20.76 6.54
CA LEU A 445 -0.67 20.18 7.76
C LEU A 445 -0.36 21.22 8.83
N GLY A 446 -0.01 22.44 8.44
CA GLY A 446 0.23 23.57 9.37
C GLY A 446 -1.04 24.05 10.09
N SER A 447 -2.20 23.87 9.47
CA SER A 447 -3.50 24.23 10.07
C SER A 447 -4.15 23.11 10.88
N VAL A 448 -3.49 21.94 11.03
CA VAL A 448 -3.98 20.87 11.91
C VAL A 448 -4.05 21.37 13.34
N SER A 449 -5.26 21.35 13.90
CA SER A 449 -5.58 21.90 15.20
C SER A 449 -6.09 20.89 16.23
N MET A 450 -6.60 19.73 15.76
CA MET A 450 -7.05 18.63 16.60
C MET A 450 -6.82 17.30 15.91
N LEU A 451 -6.52 16.27 16.68
CA LEU A 451 -6.44 14.87 16.28
C LEU A 451 -7.22 14.00 17.27
N SER A 452 -7.97 13.00 16.79
CA SER A 452 -8.70 12.11 17.69
C SER A 452 -7.78 11.09 18.37
N SER A 453 -8.27 10.48 19.45
CA SER A 453 -7.58 9.42 20.18
C SER A 453 -7.56 8.09 19.43
N ASP A 454 -8.60 7.82 18.67
CA ASP A 454 -8.75 6.59 17.93
C ASP A 454 -8.17 6.73 16.51
N ARG A 455 -7.47 5.70 16.05
CA ARG A 455 -6.94 5.62 14.69
C ARG A 455 -7.30 4.30 14.03
N GLU A 456 -7.43 4.32 12.72
CA GLU A 456 -7.68 3.15 11.89
C GLU A 456 -6.69 3.09 10.73
N VAL A 457 -6.45 1.89 10.18
CA VAL A 457 -5.55 1.65 9.06
C VAL A 457 -6.28 0.83 8.00
N PHE A 458 -6.26 1.28 6.76
CA PHE A 458 -6.98 0.72 5.61
C PHE A 458 -6.00 0.14 4.61
N GLY A 459 -6.23 -1.07 4.12
CA GLY A 459 -5.29 -1.79 3.24
C GLY A 459 -5.89 -2.23 1.90
N SER A 460 -7.10 -1.80 1.56
CA SER A 460 -7.73 -2.16 0.28
C SER A 460 -7.21 -1.36 -0.92
N GLY A 461 -6.32 -0.40 -0.68
CA GLY A 461 -5.73 0.45 -1.68
C GLY A 461 -4.54 -0.16 -2.42
N GLY A 462 -4.19 0.48 -3.53
CA GLY A 462 -2.98 0.23 -4.29
C GLY A 462 -2.41 1.55 -4.81
N CYS A 463 -1.08 1.65 -4.84
CA CYS A 463 -0.38 2.84 -5.29
C CYS A 463 0.38 2.58 -6.58
N GLY A 464 0.28 3.50 -7.55
CA GLY A 464 0.95 3.44 -8.85
C GLY A 464 2.16 4.38 -8.92
N LYS A 465 3.27 3.93 -9.50
CA LYS A 465 4.46 4.76 -9.78
C LYS A 465 5.08 4.36 -11.12
N GLY A 466 5.92 5.23 -11.69
CA GLY A 466 6.61 4.97 -12.95
C GLY A 466 5.62 4.84 -14.11
N TYR A 467 5.61 3.69 -14.79
CA TYR A 467 4.70 3.39 -15.89
C TYR A 467 3.37 2.76 -15.41
N LYS A 468 2.86 3.19 -14.23
CA LYS A 468 1.70 2.64 -13.53
C LYS A 468 1.96 1.23 -12.98
N GLU A 469 3.14 1.01 -12.46
CA GLU A 469 3.47 -0.18 -11.70
C GLU A 469 2.81 -0.10 -10.32
N TRP A 470 1.97 -1.09 -10.01
CA TRP A 470 1.12 -1.09 -8.83
C TRP A 470 1.72 -1.93 -7.70
N VAL A 471 1.67 -1.39 -6.48
CA VAL A 471 1.96 -2.14 -5.25
C VAL A 471 0.85 -1.94 -4.24
N LYS A 472 0.65 -2.93 -3.37
CA LYS A 472 -0.24 -2.79 -2.22
C LYS A 472 0.34 -1.76 -1.26
N VAL A 473 -0.55 -0.96 -0.68
CA VAL A 473 -0.27 0.00 0.39
C VAL A 473 -1.35 -0.07 1.44
N ALA A 474 -1.04 0.42 2.62
CA ALA A 474 -2.01 0.69 3.66
C ALA A 474 -1.74 2.10 4.21
N ASP A 475 -2.80 2.81 4.50
CA ASP A 475 -2.74 4.15 5.05
C ASP A 475 -3.81 4.35 6.12
N GLY A 476 -3.66 5.37 6.94
CA GLY A 476 -4.60 5.61 8.00
C GLY A 476 -4.21 6.76 8.93
N GLY A 477 -4.91 6.83 10.04
CA GLY A 477 -4.67 7.83 11.08
C GLY A 477 -5.89 8.01 11.97
N PRO A 478 -5.89 9.05 12.80
CA PRO A 478 -7.06 9.49 13.57
C PRO A 478 -8.00 10.37 12.72
N CYS A 479 -9.15 10.75 13.25
CA CYS A 479 -9.83 11.93 12.72
C CYS A 479 -8.93 13.17 12.88
N LEU A 480 -8.87 14.01 11.85
CA LEU A 480 -7.97 15.17 11.80
C LEU A 480 -8.79 16.43 11.47
N LYS A 481 -8.65 17.47 12.31
CA LYS A 481 -9.24 18.78 12.03
C LYS A 481 -8.20 19.72 11.44
N THR A 482 -8.51 20.26 10.26
CA THR A 482 -7.66 21.23 9.55
C THR A 482 -8.51 22.21 8.74
N ARG A 483 -7.86 23.05 7.93
CA ARG A 483 -8.51 23.91 6.93
C ARG A 483 -8.14 23.44 5.54
N ALA A 484 -9.13 23.36 4.66
CA ALA A 484 -8.93 22.93 3.28
C ALA A 484 -9.86 23.67 2.32
N ARG A 485 -9.47 23.73 1.06
CA ARG A 485 -10.31 24.18 -0.02
C ARG A 485 -11.10 23.00 -0.57
N LEU A 486 -12.42 23.16 -0.59
CA LEU A 486 -13.36 22.19 -1.12
C LEU A 486 -14.05 22.75 -2.37
N GLY A 487 -14.29 21.88 -3.38
CA GLY A 487 -15.02 22.21 -4.58
C GLY A 487 -15.61 20.98 -5.29
#